data_25688c2fc8f2a58202eeb681dc427450
#
_entry.id   25688c2fc8f2a58202eeb681dc427450
#
_cell.length_a   1.000
_cell.length_b   1.000
_cell.length_c   1.000
_cell.angle_alpha   90.00
_cell.angle_beta   90.00
_cell.angle_gamma   90.00
#
_symmetry.space_group_name_H-M   'P 1'
#
loop_
_entity.id
_entity.type
_entity.pdbx_description
1 polymer ?
#
loop_
_entity_poly.entity_id
_entity_poly.type
_entity_poly.pdbx_seq_one_letter_code
_entity_poly.pdbx_strand_id
1 'polypeptide(L)'
;MKYWDHANNELTVNTDKLPDDLPKDNSLAIAVLGFELNDDGTMKDELIGRLNTALKCSQQYPNAYVICTGGGTAKDNKDVTEAGLMGDWLKEQGLGEDRLIIEDQSMTTAQNAEFSYKLLLEKYPSVNSVAIVSSSYHIPWGSLLFEAEFMKYASENKVPEIHVVSNCAYKTSNETYKESEILRWETGGMLQLVGNNDLAMKYYMNDYQKPEL
;
A
#
# COMPACT_ATOMS: atom_id res chain seq x y z
N MET A 1 -7.86 -16.73 7.09
CA MET A 1 -8.83 -16.56 5.99
C MET A 1 -8.05 -16.31 4.72
N LYS A 2 -8.45 -16.85 3.60
CA LYS A 2 -7.77 -16.58 2.33
C LYS A 2 -8.51 -15.43 1.65
N TYR A 3 -7.89 -14.24 1.60
CA TYR A 3 -8.42 -13.13 0.81
C TYR A 3 -8.37 -13.44 -0.72
N TRP A 4 -7.58 -14.45 -1.09
CA TRP A 4 -7.52 -15.00 -2.43
C TRP A 4 -8.06 -16.43 -2.44
N ASP A 5 -9.17 -16.66 -3.17
CA ASP A 5 -9.68 -18.00 -3.42
C ASP A 5 -9.03 -18.59 -4.67
N HIS A 6 -8.01 -19.42 -4.45
CA HIS A 6 -7.29 -20.07 -5.54
C HIS A 6 -8.15 -21.05 -6.35
N ALA A 7 -9.20 -21.62 -5.76
CA ALA A 7 -10.07 -22.57 -6.44
C ALA A 7 -10.94 -21.90 -7.49
N ASN A 8 -11.45 -20.69 -7.18
CA ASN A 8 -12.31 -19.91 -8.06
C ASN A 8 -11.56 -18.76 -8.75
N ASN A 9 -10.27 -18.56 -8.43
CA ASN A 9 -9.46 -17.44 -8.90
C ASN A 9 -10.09 -16.07 -8.58
N GLU A 10 -10.65 -15.96 -7.38
CA GLU A 10 -11.33 -14.75 -6.92
C GLU A 10 -10.54 -14.08 -5.78
N LEU A 11 -10.33 -12.79 -5.91
CA LEU A 11 -9.83 -11.93 -4.85
C LEU A 11 -11.01 -11.29 -4.11
N THR A 12 -11.12 -11.55 -2.81
CA THR A 12 -12.11 -10.85 -1.99
C THR A 12 -11.66 -9.42 -1.74
N VAL A 13 -12.41 -8.45 -2.22
CA VAL A 13 -12.24 -7.03 -1.92
C VAL A 13 -13.25 -6.66 -0.83
N ASN A 14 -12.74 -6.45 0.39
CA ASN A 14 -13.56 -5.96 1.48
C ASN A 14 -13.75 -4.45 1.35
N THR A 15 -14.93 -3.99 1.70
CA THR A 15 -15.25 -2.55 1.81
C THR A 15 -15.63 -2.25 3.25
N ASP A 16 -15.84 -1.12 3.72
CA ASP A 16 -16.35 -0.75 5.04
C ASP A 16 -15.58 -1.27 6.28
N LYS A 17 -15.18 -2.56 6.31
CA LYS A 17 -14.43 -3.18 7.42
C LYS A 17 -13.55 -4.33 6.97
N LEU A 18 -12.56 -4.70 7.79
CA LEU A 18 -11.80 -5.94 7.66
C LEU A 18 -12.61 -7.16 8.13
N PRO A 19 -12.29 -8.40 7.70
CA PRO A 19 -12.84 -9.62 8.28
C PRO A 19 -12.61 -9.69 9.79
N ASP A 20 -13.53 -10.33 10.52
CA ASP A 20 -13.48 -10.34 12.00
C ASP A 20 -12.51 -11.40 12.59
N ASP A 21 -11.92 -12.24 11.74
CA ASP A 21 -11.06 -13.38 12.10
C ASP A 21 -9.55 -13.14 11.90
N LEU A 22 -9.13 -11.90 11.63
CA LEU A 22 -7.71 -11.55 11.58
C LEU A 22 -7.09 -11.53 12.99
N PRO A 23 -5.74 -11.58 13.09
CA PRO A 23 -5.07 -11.46 14.38
C PRO A 23 -5.50 -10.20 15.16
N LYS A 24 -5.81 -10.34 16.45
CA LYS A 24 -6.28 -9.24 17.30
C LYS A 24 -5.19 -8.66 18.21
N ASP A 25 -3.98 -9.05 17.98
CA ASP A 25 -2.78 -8.60 18.69
C ASP A 25 -1.87 -7.77 17.76
N ASN A 26 -0.66 -7.48 18.21
CA ASN A 26 0.34 -6.71 17.48
C ASN A 26 1.09 -7.51 16.40
N SER A 27 0.62 -8.70 16.06
CA SER A 27 1.11 -9.45 14.90
C SER A 27 0.47 -8.99 13.58
N LEU A 28 -0.59 -8.18 13.65
CA LEU A 28 -1.24 -7.57 12.50
C LEU A 28 -0.72 -6.15 12.27
N ALA A 29 -0.44 -5.80 11.01
CA ALA A 29 -0.29 -4.43 10.56
C ALA A 29 -1.32 -4.10 9.47
N ILE A 30 -1.79 -2.86 9.45
CA ILE A 30 -2.69 -2.31 8.43
C ILE A 30 -1.86 -1.36 7.57
N ALA A 31 -1.53 -1.76 6.35
CA ALA A 31 -0.75 -0.96 5.41
C ALA A 31 -1.67 -0.07 4.57
N VAL A 32 -1.51 1.24 4.73
CA VAL A 32 -2.27 2.25 4.00
C VAL A 32 -1.40 2.76 2.87
N LEU A 33 -1.81 2.46 1.62
CA LEU A 33 -1.06 2.90 0.44
C LEU A 33 -1.32 4.38 0.17
N GLY A 34 -0.25 5.11 -0.03
CA GLY A 34 -0.28 6.52 -0.38
C GLY A 34 -1.00 6.80 -1.69
N PHE A 35 -1.27 8.05 -1.93
CA PHE A 35 -1.85 8.58 -3.16
C PHE A 35 -1.23 9.95 -3.44
N GLU A 36 -0.95 10.24 -4.70
CA GLU A 36 -0.27 11.47 -5.10
C GLU A 36 -0.90 12.72 -4.48
N LEU A 37 -0.06 13.60 -3.98
CA LEU A 37 -0.46 14.87 -3.41
C LEU A 37 -0.86 15.90 -4.50
N ASN A 38 -1.53 16.95 -4.08
CA ASN A 38 -1.65 18.17 -4.89
C ASN A 38 -0.25 18.80 -5.07
N ASP A 39 -0.09 19.62 -6.09
CA ASP A 39 1.19 20.26 -6.39
C ASP A 39 1.73 21.09 -5.22
N ASP A 40 0.85 21.69 -4.43
CA ASP A 40 1.17 22.47 -3.22
C ASP A 40 1.52 21.62 -1.98
N GLY A 41 1.40 20.30 -2.07
CA GLY A 41 1.68 19.38 -0.99
C GLY A 41 0.49 19.02 -0.10
N THR A 42 -0.71 19.47 -0.42
CA THR A 42 -1.92 19.06 0.29
C THR A 42 -2.42 17.69 -0.15
N MET A 43 -3.10 16.97 0.74
CA MET A 43 -3.71 15.67 0.42
C MET A 43 -4.93 15.85 -0.50
N LYS A 44 -5.05 14.96 -1.49
CA LYS A 44 -6.27 14.83 -2.31
C LYS A 44 -7.37 14.11 -1.55
N ASP A 45 -8.63 14.34 -1.92
CA ASP A 45 -9.81 13.71 -1.30
C ASP A 45 -9.72 12.17 -1.31
N GLU A 46 -9.10 11.59 -2.32
CA GLU A 46 -8.92 10.15 -2.42
C GLU A 46 -7.99 9.61 -1.32
N LEU A 47 -6.91 10.32 -1.00
CA LEU A 47 -6.02 9.95 0.10
C LEU A 47 -6.76 10.06 1.44
N ILE A 48 -7.55 11.12 1.64
CA ILE A 48 -8.42 11.28 2.82
C ILE A 48 -9.42 10.12 2.91
N GLY A 49 -9.98 9.67 1.79
CA GLY A 49 -10.88 8.52 1.75
C GLY A 49 -10.21 7.21 2.20
N ARG A 50 -8.97 6.95 1.74
CA ARG A 50 -8.16 5.81 2.22
C ARG A 50 -7.89 5.89 3.72
N LEU A 51 -7.53 7.07 4.22
CA LEU A 51 -7.27 7.31 5.64
C LEU A 51 -8.51 7.09 6.52
N ASN A 52 -9.68 7.56 6.10
CA ASN A 52 -10.93 7.28 6.81
C ASN A 52 -11.23 5.76 6.88
N THR A 53 -10.94 5.03 5.80
CA THR A 53 -11.07 3.56 5.79
C THR A 53 -10.05 2.91 6.75
N ALA A 54 -8.81 3.34 6.71
CA ALA A 54 -7.75 2.85 7.60
C ALA A 54 -8.06 3.12 9.07
N LEU A 55 -8.59 4.30 9.40
CA LEU A 55 -9.02 4.65 10.75
C LEU A 55 -10.08 3.70 11.27
N LYS A 56 -11.12 3.38 10.47
CA LYS A 56 -12.15 2.39 10.84
C LYS A 56 -11.53 1.00 11.07
N CYS A 57 -10.64 0.56 10.18
CA CYS A 57 -9.93 -0.70 10.33
C CYS A 57 -9.06 -0.72 11.61
N SER A 58 -8.37 0.37 11.93
CA SER A 58 -7.55 0.49 13.14
C SER A 58 -8.36 0.52 14.43
N GLN A 59 -9.61 1.00 14.39
CA GLN A 59 -10.56 0.95 15.50
C GLN A 59 -11.12 -0.46 15.70
N GLN A 60 -11.34 -1.20 14.60
CA GLN A 60 -11.75 -2.62 14.64
C GLN A 60 -10.63 -3.51 15.22
N TYR A 61 -9.36 -3.16 14.94
CA TYR A 61 -8.16 -3.87 15.40
C TYR A 61 -7.27 -2.96 16.25
N PRO A 62 -7.64 -2.70 17.52
CA PRO A 62 -7.00 -1.67 18.34
C PRO A 62 -5.56 -2.00 18.76
N ASN A 63 -5.10 -3.23 18.60
CA ASN A 63 -3.72 -3.65 18.85
C ASN A 63 -2.87 -3.77 17.57
N ALA A 64 -3.46 -3.63 16.39
CA ALA A 64 -2.72 -3.66 15.13
C ALA A 64 -1.89 -2.38 14.96
N TYR A 65 -0.71 -2.52 14.34
CA TYR A 65 0.02 -1.36 13.82
C TYR A 65 -0.68 -0.80 12.59
N VAL A 66 -0.46 0.49 12.33
CA VAL A 66 -0.87 1.14 11.08
C VAL A 66 0.38 1.68 10.41
N ILE A 67 0.72 1.16 9.24
CA ILE A 67 1.84 1.65 8.43
C ILE A 67 1.30 2.52 7.30
N CYS A 68 1.74 3.78 7.27
CA CYS A 68 1.54 4.70 6.16
C CYS A 68 2.75 4.59 5.23
N THR A 69 2.53 4.33 3.94
CA THR A 69 3.62 4.16 2.98
C THR A 69 3.41 5.02 1.75
N GLY A 70 4.44 5.77 1.36
CA GLY A 70 4.44 6.69 0.22
C GLY A 70 5.35 7.90 0.42
N GLY A 71 6.20 8.17 -0.56
CA GLY A 71 7.17 9.27 -0.56
C GLY A 71 6.58 10.61 -0.99
N GLY A 72 7.45 11.52 -1.43
CA GLY A 72 7.07 12.86 -1.84
C GLY A 72 6.66 12.94 -3.30
N THR A 73 5.40 13.25 -3.57
CA THR A 73 4.84 13.39 -4.94
C THR A 73 4.45 14.84 -5.29
N ALA A 74 4.45 15.75 -4.32
CA ALA A 74 4.17 17.18 -4.56
C ALA A 74 5.24 17.83 -5.46
N LYS A 75 4.82 18.67 -6.42
CA LYS A 75 5.75 19.35 -7.33
C LYS A 75 6.38 20.59 -6.69
N ASP A 76 5.58 21.38 -5.99
CA ASP A 76 5.96 22.68 -5.47
C ASP A 76 6.40 22.62 -3.99
N ASN A 77 6.15 21.50 -3.31
CA ASN A 77 6.54 21.29 -1.91
C ASN A 77 7.25 19.93 -1.75
N LYS A 78 8.58 19.95 -1.78
CA LYS A 78 9.41 18.74 -1.70
C LYS A 78 9.68 18.27 -0.27
N ASP A 79 9.28 19.04 0.74
CA ASP A 79 9.53 18.74 2.14
C ASP A 79 8.46 17.81 2.75
N VAL A 80 7.37 17.58 2.03
CA VAL A 80 6.26 16.74 2.48
C VAL A 80 6.24 15.40 1.75
N THR A 81 5.86 14.35 2.48
CA THR A 81 5.64 13.00 1.94
C THR A 81 4.21 12.57 2.17
N GLU A 82 3.70 11.68 1.33
CA GLU A 82 2.38 11.09 1.49
C GLU A 82 2.25 10.45 2.88
N ALA A 83 3.21 9.58 3.23
CA ALA A 83 3.20 8.87 4.51
C ALA A 83 3.30 9.80 5.72
N GLY A 84 4.09 10.88 5.64
CA GLY A 84 4.18 11.87 6.70
C GLY A 84 2.84 12.55 6.98
N LEU A 85 2.19 13.05 5.93
CA LEU A 85 0.88 13.70 6.04
C LEU A 85 -0.22 12.72 6.50
N MET A 86 -0.19 11.48 6.01
CA MET A 86 -1.09 10.42 6.44
C MET A 86 -0.97 10.16 7.94
N GLY A 87 0.27 10.07 8.43
CA GLY A 87 0.56 9.85 9.84
C GLY A 87 0.09 11.01 10.72
N ASP A 88 0.34 12.24 10.31
CA ASP A 88 -0.12 13.42 11.04
C ASP A 88 -1.64 13.47 11.11
N TRP A 89 -2.31 13.22 10.00
CA TRP A 89 -3.77 13.15 9.97
C TRP A 89 -4.32 12.06 10.90
N LEU A 90 -3.75 10.85 10.89
CA LEU A 90 -4.20 9.76 11.76
C LEU A 90 -3.97 10.07 13.24
N LYS A 91 -2.88 10.74 13.60
CA LYS A 91 -2.64 11.22 14.97
C LYS A 91 -3.69 12.26 15.40
N GLU A 92 -4.04 13.19 14.52
CA GLU A 92 -5.10 14.16 14.78
C GLU A 92 -6.47 13.48 14.98
N GLN A 93 -6.71 12.32 14.34
CA GLN A 93 -7.91 11.51 14.55
C GLN A 93 -7.80 10.58 15.78
N GLY A 94 -6.72 10.65 16.55
CA GLY A 94 -6.55 9.93 17.83
C GLY A 94 -5.87 8.57 17.71
N LEU A 95 -5.24 8.24 16.59
CA LEU A 95 -4.37 7.04 16.53
C LEU A 95 -3.12 7.27 17.39
N GLY A 96 -2.83 6.32 18.31
CA GLY A 96 -1.64 6.39 19.16
C GLY A 96 -0.34 6.31 18.33
N GLU A 97 0.64 7.15 18.69
CA GLU A 97 1.94 7.17 18.01
C GLU A 97 2.70 5.85 18.12
N ASP A 98 2.48 5.10 19.19
CA ASP A 98 3.06 3.77 19.43
C ASP A 98 2.57 2.70 18.44
N ARG A 99 1.47 2.97 17.76
CA ARG A 99 0.89 2.10 16.73
C ARG A 99 1.17 2.58 15.30
N LEU A 100 1.70 3.78 15.14
CA LEU A 100 1.91 4.39 13.83
C LEU A 100 3.32 4.12 13.31
N ILE A 101 3.40 3.67 12.07
CA ILE A 101 4.65 3.41 11.35
C ILE A 101 4.65 4.27 10.09
N ILE A 102 5.74 5.00 9.85
CA ILE A 102 5.91 5.86 8.67
C ILE A 102 6.99 5.27 7.78
N GLU A 103 6.63 4.98 6.55
CA GLU A 103 7.53 4.63 5.45
C GLU A 103 7.39 5.70 4.36
N ASP A 104 8.29 6.63 4.28
CA ASP A 104 8.21 7.85 3.47
C ASP A 104 9.25 7.93 2.33
N GLN A 105 9.90 6.81 2.00
CA GLN A 105 10.95 6.77 0.98
C GLN A 105 10.49 6.19 -0.35
N SER A 106 9.39 5.46 -0.35
CA SER A 106 8.89 4.75 -1.53
C SER A 106 8.26 5.71 -2.55
N MET A 107 8.53 5.43 -3.82
CA MET A 107 7.99 6.19 -4.96
C MET A 107 7.09 5.34 -5.87
N THR A 108 6.95 4.05 -5.57
CA THR A 108 6.14 3.10 -6.35
C THR A 108 5.53 2.06 -5.44
N THR A 109 4.47 1.38 -5.89
CA THR A 109 3.81 0.33 -5.10
C THR A 109 4.75 -0.84 -4.77
N ALA A 110 5.68 -1.19 -5.66
CA ALA A 110 6.69 -2.20 -5.36
C ALA A 110 7.64 -1.75 -4.23
N GLN A 111 8.07 -0.48 -4.26
CA GLN A 111 8.87 0.10 -3.16
C GLN A 111 8.08 0.23 -1.87
N ASN A 112 6.78 0.60 -1.94
CA ASN A 112 5.91 0.57 -0.76
C ASN A 112 5.96 -0.79 -0.07
N ALA A 113 5.84 -1.87 -0.84
CA ALA A 113 5.90 -3.23 -0.32
C ALA A 113 7.30 -3.58 0.23
N GLU A 114 8.33 -3.37 -0.56
CA GLU A 114 9.71 -3.71 -0.18
C GLU A 114 10.16 -2.96 1.09
N PHE A 115 9.93 -1.65 1.14
CA PHE A 115 10.39 -0.82 2.26
C PHE A 115 9.54 -1.04 3.51
N SER A 116 8.22 -1.26 3.35
CA SER A 116 7.37 -1.69 4.46
C SER A 116 7.84 -3.01 5.06
N TYR A 117 8.17 -4.01 4.23
CA TYR A 117 8.67 -5.29 4.70
C TYR A 117 9.96 -5.14 5.52
N LYS A 118 10.94 -4.41 4.98
CA LYS A 118 12.22 -4.14 5.67
C LYS A 118 12.00 -3.47 7.01
N LEU A 119 11.15 -2.45 7.06
CA LEU A 119 10.85 -1.70 8.26
C LEU A 119 10.14 -2.56 9.32
N LEU A 120 9.18 -3.38 8.89
CA LEU A 120 8.48 -4.32 9.77
C LEU A 120 9.44 -5.36 10.35
N LEU A 121 10.26 -5.97 9.51
CA LEU A 121 11.22 -6.98 9.93
C LEU A 121 12.25 -6.43 10.94
N GLU A 122 12.74 -5.22 10.72
CA GLU A 122 13.78 -4.59 11.55
C GLU A 122 13.25 -4.11 12.90
N LYS A 123 12.09 -3.43 12.90
CA LYS A 123 11.61 -2.69 14.07
C LYS A 123 10.37 -3.29 14.73
N TYR A 124 9.61 -4.12 14.02
CA TYR A 124 8.33 -4.67 14.47
C TYR A 124 8.27 -6.18 14.27
N PRO A 125 9.20 -6.95 14.84
CA PRO A 125 9.38 -8.39 14.55
C PRO A 125 8.20 -9.27 15.01
N SER A 126 7.24 -8.72 15.73
CA SER A 126 5.97 -9.42 16.06
C SER A 126 5.03 -9.48 14.86
N VAL A 127 5.16 -8.58 13.87
CA VAL A 127 4.27 -8.52 12.71
C VAL A 127 4.59 -9.65 11.76
N ASN A 128 3.58 -10.45 11.44
CA ASN A 128 3.62 -11.52 10.44
C ASN A 128 2.44 -11.48 9.47
N SER A 129 1.51 -10.56 9.69
CA SER A 129 0.27 -10.44 8.94
C SER A 129 0.02 -8.99 8.57
N VAL A 130 -0.29 -8.73 7.28
CA VAL A 130 -0.56 -7.38 6.77
C VAL A 130 -1.92 -7.35 6.07
N ALA A 131 -2.74 -6.35 6.40
CA ALA A 131 -3.96 -6.03 5.66
C ALA A 131 -3.75 -4.73 4.86
N ILE A 132 -4.08 -4.73 3.57
CA ILE A 132 -3.86 -3.59 2.68
C ILE A 132 -5.08 -2.68 2.66
N VAL A 133 -4.87 -1.37 2.81
CA VAL A 133 -5.90 -0.34 2.61
C VAL A 133 -5.51 0.54 1.42
N SER A 134 -6.41 0.63 0.44
CA SER A 134 -6.24 1.45 -0.75
C SER A 134 -7.59 1.73 -1.41
N SER A 135 -7.58 2.41 -2.57
CA SER A 135 -8.78 2.60 -3.39
C SER A 135 -9.22 1.30 -4.06
N SER A 136 -10.53 1.14 -4.29
CA SER A 136 -11.12 -0.11 -4.79
C SER A 136 -10.48 -0.61 -6.09
N TYR A 137 -10.15 0.28 -7.02
CA TYR A 137 -9.48 -0.08 -8.27
C TYR A 137 -8.03 -0.56 -8.07
N HIS A 138 -7.37 -0.12 -6.98
CA HIS A 138 -5.97 -0.44 -6.72
C HIS A 138 -5.77 -1.65 -5.80
N ILE A 139 -6.79 -2.04 -5.04
CA ILE A 139 -6.69 -3.17 -4.08
C ILE A 139 -6.25 -4.48 -4.73
N PRO A 140 -6.81 -4.93 -5.86
CA PRO A 140 -6.41 -6.21 -6.44
C PRO A 140 -4.91 -6.25 -6.74
N TRP A 141 -4.43 -5.21 -7.41
CA TRP A 141 -3.03 -5.10 -7.81
C TRP A 141 -2.11 -4.88 -6.61
N GLY A 142 -2.45 -3.91 -5.75
CA GLY A 142 -1.64 -3.57 -4.57
C GLY A 142 -1.47 -4.76 -3.64
N SER A 143 -2.54 -5.54 -3.39
CA SER A 143 -2.48 -6.73 -2.55
C SER A 143 -1.56 -7.80 -3.13
N LEU A 144 -1.68 -8.07 -4.44
CA LEU A 144 -0.83 -9.07 -5.11
C LEU A 144 0.63 -8.66 -5.17
N LEU A 145 0.90 -7.37 -5.44
CA LEU A 145 2.26 -6.87 -5.52
C LEU A 145 2.95 -6.89 -4.15
N PHE A 146 2.22 -6.55 -3.08
CA PHE A 146 2.72 -6.67 -1.71
C PHE A 146 3.05 -8.11 -1.36
N GLU A 147 2.15 -9.06 -1.63
CA GLU A 147 2.41 -10.49 -1.38
C GLU A 147 3.63 -10.98 -2.17
N ALA A 148 3.71 -10.65 -3.45
CA ALA A 148 4.81 -11.07 -4.32
C ALA A 148 6.17 -10.50 -3.86
N GLU A 149 6.24 -9.21 -3.51
CA GLU A 149 7.47 -8.60 -2.99
C GLU A 149 7.84 -9.18 -1.62
N PHE A 150 6.88 -9.45 -0.75
CA PHE A 150 7.11 -10.06 0.56
C PHE A 150 7.69 -11.47 0.41
N MET A 151 7.09 -12.32 -0.43
CA MET A 151 7.59 -13.65 -0.72
C MET A 151 8.98 -13.63 -1.35
N LYS A 152 9.21 -12.75 -2.33
CA LYS A 152 10.50 -12.56 -2.97
C LYS A 152 11.58 -12.19 -1.94
N TYR A 153 11.31 -11.13 -1.15
CA TYR A 153 12.27 -10.65 -0.16
C TYR A 153 12.60 -11.71 0.90
N ALA A 154 11.58 -12.41 1.42
CA ALA A 154 11.77 -13.48 2.39
C ALA A 154 12.63 -14.62 1.83
N SER A 155 12.35 -15.05 0.61
CA SER A 155 13.09 -16.11 -0.07
C SER A 155 14.55 -15.75 -0.34
N GLU A 156 14.79 -14.55 -0.90
CA GLU A 156 16.13 -14.07 -1.26
C GLU A 156 17.02 -13.85 -0.04
N ASN A 157 16.46 -13.36 1.06
CA ASN A 157 17.21 -13.00 2.26
C ASN A 157 17.14 -14.06 3.38
N LYS A 158 16.35 -15.13 3.20
CA LYS A 158 16.15 -16.21 4.19
C LYS A 158 15.69 -15.69 5.55
N VAL A 159 14.73 -14.78 5.54
CA VAL A 159 14.14 -14.14 6.72
C VAL A 159 12.70 -14.62 6.93
N PRO A 160 12.10 -14.39 8.13
CA PRO A 160 10.71 -14.77 8.40
C PRO A 160 9.73 -14.21 7.38
N GLU A 161 8.73 -15.00 7.00
CA GLU A 161 7.67 -14.57 6.10
C GLU A 161 6.68 -13.66 6.80
N ILE A 162 6.28 -12.60 6.11
CA ILE A 162 5.13 -11.74 6.45
C ILE A 162 4.13 -11.92 5.31
N HIS A 163 2.86 -12.14 5.62
CA HIS A 163 1.85 -12.43 4.61
C HIS A 163 0.81 -11.32 4.51
N VAL A 164 0.36 -11.05 3.30
CA VAL A 164 -0.86 -10.27 3.09
C VAL A 164 -2.06 -11.17 3.37
N VAL A 165 -2.80 -10.87 4.42
CA VAL A 165 -3.89 -11.71 4.91
C VAL A 165 -5.28 -11.18 4.57
N SER A 166 -5.39 -9.89 4.23
CA SER A 166 -6.66 -9.25 3.87
C SER A 166 -6.43 -7.89 3.22
N ASN A 167 -7.54 -7.26 2.87
CA ASN A 167 -7.59 -5.89 2.37
C ASN A 167 -8.88 -5.18 2.81
N CYS A 168 -8.89 -3.84 2.71
CA CYS A 168 -10.10 -3.04 2.84
C CYS A 168 -10.03 -1.85 1.87
N ALA A 169 -11.00 -1.76 0.98
CA ALA A 169 -11.03 -0.76 -0.07
C ALA A 169 -11.79 0.51 0.35
N TYR A 170 -11.20 1.67 0.11
CA TYR A 170 -11.96 2.89 -0.05
C TYR A 170 -12.74 2.82 -1.37
N LYS A 171 -14.05 2.87 -1.27
CA LYS A 171 -14.92 2.87 -2.44
C LYS A 171 -15.00 4.28 -3.02
N THR A 172 -14.24 4.51 -4.08
CA THR A 172 -14.33 5.77 -4.80
C THR A 172 -15.55 5.79 -5.72
N SER A 173 -16.24 6.92 -5.79
CA SER A 173 -17.37 7.15 -6.70
C SER A 173 -16.93 7.63 -8.10
N ASN A 174 -15.66 8.00 -8.24
CA ASN A 174 -15.09 8.54 -9.47
C ASN A 174 -14.06 7.57 -10.05
N GLU A 175 -14.15 7.33 -11.34
CA GLU A 175 -13.06 6.75 -12.11
C GLU A 175 -11.96 7.83 -12.23
N THR A 176 -11.10 7.91 -11.24
CA THR A 176 -10.02 8.93 -11.17
C THR A 176 -9.03 8.74 -12.31
N TYR A 177 -8.84 7.50 -12.75
CA TYR A 177 -7.87 7.14 -13.78
C TYR A 177 -8.49 6.27 -14.86
N LYS A 178 -7.99 6.43 -16.09
CA LYS A 178 -8.35 5.55 -17.20
C LYS A 178 -7.75 4.16 -16.97
N GLU A 179 -8.47 3.13 -17.42
CA GLU A 179 -7.99 1.74 -17.36
C GLU A 179 -6.59 1.57 -17.96
N SER A 180 -6.28 2.30 -19.03
CA SER A 180 -4.94 2.28 -19.67
C SER A 180 -3.82 2.87 -18.78
N GLU A 181 -4.14 3.80 -17.90
CA GLU A 181 -3.17 4.37 -16.95
C GLU A 181 -2.91 3.38 -15.83
N ILE A 182 -3.96 2.76 -15.30
CA ILE A 182 -3.85 1.70 -14.29
C ILE A 182 -3.01 0.55 -14.83
N LEU A 183 -3.32 0.05 -16.02
CA LEU A 183 -2.58 -1.04 -16.66
C LEU A 183 -1.10 -0.69 -16.88
N ARG A 184 -0.80 0.55 -17.21
CA ARG A 184 0.57 1.04 -17.35
C ARG A 184 1.33 0.97 -16.02
N TRP A 185 0.73 1.41 -14.92
CA TRP A 185 1.36 1.34 -13.60
C TRP A 185 1.53 -0.10 -13.11
N GLU A 186 0.55 -0.95 -13.35
CA GLU A 186 0.63 -2.39 -13.04
C GLU A 186 1.79 -3.05 -13.80
N THR A 187 1.94 -2.73 -15.09
CA THR A 187 3.09 -3.21 -15.90
C THR A 187 4.42 -2.72 -15.32
N GLY A 188 4.50 -1.46 -14.91
CA GLY A 188 5.68 -0.91 -14.24
C GLY A 188 6.01 -1.67 -12.95
N GLY A 189 5.01 -1.98 -12.13
CA GLY A 189 5.17 -2.77 -10.90
C GLY A 189 5.69 -4.18 -11.15
N MET A 190 5.15 -4.87 -12.17
CA MET A 190 5.66 -6.19 -12.57
C MET A 190 7.12 -6.15 -13.03
N LEU A 191 7.49 -5.14 -13.81
CA LEU A 191 8.88 -4.97 -14.27
C LEU A 191 9.83 -4.73 -13.10
N GLN A 192 9.41 -3.96 -12.10
CA GLN A 192 10.17 -3.77 -10.86
C GLN A 192 10.33 -5.08 -10.08
N LEU A 193 9.25 -5.84 -9.92
CA LEU A 193 9.27 -7.11 -9.20
C LEU A 193 10.32 -8.09 -9.78
N VAL A 194 10.51 -8.08 -11.11
CA VAL A 194 11.52 -8.91 -11.78
C VAL A 194 12.87 -8.19 -11.96
N GLY A 195 13.08 -7.06 -11.30
CA GLY A 195 14.37 -6.35 -11.26
C GLY A 195 14.66 -5.44 -12.47
N ASN A 196 13.68 -5.21 -13.36
CA ASN A 196 13.88 -4.34 -14.52
C ASN A 196 13.45 -2.89 -14.21
N ASN A 197 14.18 -2.24 -13.30
CA ASN A 197 13.85 -0.92 -12.81
C ASN A 197 13.87 0.18 -13.89
N ASP A 198 14.82 0.10 -14.82
CA ASP A 198 14.95 1.12 -15.89
C ASP A 198 13.72 1.14 -16.80
N LEU A 199 13.21 -0.05 -17.19
CA LEU A 199 12.01 -0.14 -18.00
C LEU A 199 10.75 0.19 -17.20
N ALA A 200 10.69 -0.21 -15.93
CA ALA A 200 9.61 0.14 -15.01
C ALA A 200 9.43 1.66 -14.91
N MET A 201 10.52 2.40 -14.72
CA MET A 201 10.47 3.87 -14.64
C MET A 201 9.95 4.52 -15.92
N LYS A 202 10.28 3.98 -17.10
CA LYS A 202 9.72 4.47 -18.37
C LYS A 202 8.20 4.29 -18.44
N TYR A 203 7.68 3.17 -17.93
CA TYR A 203 6.23 2.94 -17.83
C TYR A 203 5.57 3.91 -16.87
N TYR A 204 6.12 4.11 -15.68
CA TYR A 204 5.58 5.03 -14.68
C TYR A 204 5.55 6.48 -15.19
N MET A 205 6.65 6.92 -15.82
CA MET A 205 6.76 8.30 -16.36
C MET A 205 6.04 8.51 -17.69
N ASN A 206 5.39 7.47 -18.23
CA ASN A 206 4.77 7.50 -19.57
C ASN A 206 5.76 7.88 -20.71
N ASP A 207 7.02 7.53 -20.52
CA ASP A 207 8.12 7.83 -21.46
C ASP A 207 8.49 6.61 -22.31
N TYR A 208 7.61 5.62 -22.35
CA TYR A 208 7.78 4.44 -23.17
C TYR A 208 7.36 4.75 -24.61
N GLN A 209 8.34 4.94 -25.47
CA GLN A 209 8.11 5.01 -26.93
C GLN A 209 7.97 3.58 -27.46
N LYS A 210 6.79 3.24 -27.98
CA LYS A 210 6.65 2.00 -28.74
C LYS A 210 7.59 2.06 -29.95
N PRO A 211 8.35 0.98 -30.24
CA PRO A 211 9.05 0.90 -31.52
C PRO A 211 8.05 1.09 -32.66
N GLU A 212 8.38 1.90 -33.63
CA GLU A 212 7.62 1.96 -34.86
C GLU A 212 7.69 0.58 -35.54
N LEU A 213 6.51 -0.04 -35.71
CA LEU A 213 6.37 -1.33 -36.39
C LEU A 213 6.44 -1.13 -37.89
#